data_9d9fd1c06301a21d6cafd5d373d4d222
#
_entry.id   9d9fd1c06301a21d6cafd5d373d4d222
#
_cell.length_a   1.000
_cell.length_b   1.000
_cell.length_c   1.000
_cell.angle_alpha   90.00
_cell.angle_beta   90.00
_cell.angle_gamma   90.00
#
_symmetry.space_group_name_H-M   'P 1'
#
loop_
_entity.id
_entity.type
_entity.pdbx_description
1 polymer ?
#
loop_
_entity_poly.entity_id
_entity_poly.type
_entity_poly.pdbx_seq_one_letter_code
_entity_poly.pdbx_strand_id
1 'polypeptide(L)'
;MEEEISIITLGQSAVGKTSIIKRIIHNTYEETTKITISLEFHSLTKDYKNKSFNKIKYQFSDTAGGEIYNSLTMNYIRGKDIVLLVFCDLDSLEVLIKRWYSFIKNNSDISKTKFIVVANKSDTFGDKYEDIKKKGKEFARDIDAFFITCSAKSKENIDNLEDHIEYEAIKIIEKREEEKKK
;
A
#
# COMPACT_ATOMS: atom_id res chain seq x y z
N MET A 1 -22.91 -6.21 -9.79
CA MET A 1 -21.88 -5.52 -10.61
C MET A 1 -20.54 -5.67 -9.88
N GLU A 2 -19.46 -5.97 -10.60
CA GLU A 2 -18.11 -6.08 -10.04
C GLU A 2 -17.38 -4.76 -10.28
N GLU A 3 -16.76 -4.21 -9.22
CA GLU A 3 -15.91 -3.03 -9.29
C GLU A 3 -14.44 -3.45 -9.10
N GLU A 4 -13.52 -2.65 -9.62
CA GLU A 4 -12.09 -2.93 -9.54
C GLU A 4 -11.34 -1.78 -8.86
N ILE A 5 -10.44 -2.15 -7.94
CA ILE A 5 -9.55 -1.25 -7.21
C ILE A 5 -8.11 -1.66 -7.46
N SER A 6 -7.34 -0.72 -8.00
CA SER A 6 -5.92 -0.91 -8.30
C SER A 6 -5.04 -0.41 -7.15
N ILE A 7 -4.18 -1.28 -6.64
CA ILE A 7 -3.30 -1.02 -5.50
C ILE A 7 -1.86 -1.26 -5.92
N ILE A 8 -0.94 -0.41 -5.49
CA ILE A 8 0.49 -0.62 -5.70
C ILE A 8 1.24 -0.50 -4.37
N THR A 9 2.23 -1.38 -4.14
CA THR A 9 3.13 -1.29 -2.99
C THR A 9 4.46 -0.68 -3.41
N LEU A 10 4.92 0.34 -2.68
CA LEU A 10 6.15 1.06 -2.92
C LEU A 10 6.99 1.14 -1.65
N GLY A 11 8.31 1.13 -1.81
CA GLY A 11 9.28 1.19 -0.73
C GLY A 11 10.54 0.43 -1.07
N GLN A 12 11.56 0.59 -0.24
CA GLN A 12 12.88 -0.02 -0.41
C GLN A 12 12.80 -1.55 -0.50
N SER A 13 13.85 -2.18 -1.04
CA SER A 13 13.98 -3.63 -1.01
C SER A 13 13.95 -4.16 0.42
N ALA A 14 13.41 -5.35 0.60
CA ALA A 14 13.33 -6.06 1.88
C ALA A 14 12.48 -5.42 2.99
N VAL A 15 11.71 -4.34 2.74
CA VAL A 15 10.76 -3.80 3.75
C VAL A 15 9.51 -4.68 3.95
N GLY A 16 9.31 -5.69 3.08
CA GLY A 16 8.25 -6.69 3.21
C GLY A 16 6.97 -6.39 2.43
N LYS A 17 7.05 -5.68 1.30
CA LYS A 17 5.91 -5.43 0.39
C LYS A 17 5.20 -6.71 -0.03
N THR A 18 5.94 -7.64 -0.61
CA THR A 18 5.46 -8.97 -1.01
C THR A 18 4.85 -9.74 0.17
N SER A 19 5.49 -9.67 1.34
CA SER A 19 5.00 -10.38 2.54
C SER A 19 3.64 -9.84 3.02
N ILE A 20 3.42 -8.51 2.93
CA ILE A 20 2.13 -7.89 3.25
C ILE A 20 1.06 -8.39 2.27
N ILE A 21 1.33 -8.35 0.96
CA ILE A 21 0.39 -8.81 -0.06
C ILE A 21 0.04 -10.29 0.12
N LYS A 22 1.04 -11.17 0.31
CA LYS A 22 0.82 -12.60 0.57
C LYS A 22 0.01 -12.82 1.85
N ARG A 23 0.24 -12.01 2.89
CA ARG A 23 -0.50 -12.10 4.14
C ARG A 23 -1.96 -11.70 3.95
N ILE A 24 -2.25 -10.64 3.22
CA ILE A 24 -3.61 -10.19 2.91
C ILE A 24 -4.34 -11.23 2.05
N ILE A 25 -3.71 -11.73 0.96
CA ILE A 25 -4.40 -12.57 -0.02
C ILE A 25 -4.52 -14.03 0.43
N HIS A 26 -3.44 -14.58 1.00
CA HIS A 26 -3.33 -16.01 1.29
C HIS A 26 -3.25 -16.33 2.78
N ASN A 27 -3.18 -15.32 3.64
CA ASN A 27 -2.90 -15.45 5.08
C ASN A 27 -1.62 -16.27 5.37
N THR A 28 -0.61 -16.19 4.48
CA THR A 28 0.66 -16.91 4.57
C THR A 28 1.83 -15.95 4.80
N TYR A 29 2.90 -16.48 5.40
CA TYR A 29 4.18 -15.81 5.54
C TYR A 29 5.32 -16.78 5.28
N GLU A 30 6.29 -16.35 4.49
CA GLU A 30 7.52 -17.09 4.21
C GLU A 30 8.69 -16.33 4.81
N GLU A 31 9.50 -16.99 5.66
CA GLU A 31 10.65 -16.36 6.31
C GLU A 31 11.76 -16.01 5.32
N THR A 32 11.93 -16.84 4.29
CA THR A 32 12.89 -16.63 3.20
C THR A 32 12.14 -16.23 1.94
N THR A 33 11.98 -14.93 1.71
CA THR A 33 11.42 -14.44 0.44
C THR A 33 12.54 -14.21 -0.56
N LYS A 34 12.35 -14.67 -1.80
CA LYS A 34 13.22 -14.27 -2.92
C LYS A 34 13.04 -12.76 -3.15
N ILE A 35 14.13 -12.10 -3.52
CA ILE A 35 14.05 -10.68 -3.92
C ILE A 35 13.13 -10.59 -5.14
N THR A 36 12.13 -9.71 -5.08
CA THR A 36 11.27 -9.41 -6.23
C THR A 36 12.10 -8.69 -7.28
N ILE A 37 12.26 -9.32 -8.44
CA ILE A 37 13.10 -8.82 -9.54
C ILE A 37 12.27 -7.99 -10.53
N SER A 38 10.98 -8.29 -10.63
CA SER A 38 10.04 -7.65 -11.56
C SER A 38 8.75 -7.26 -10.85
N LEU A 39 7.90 -6.51 -11.57
CA LEU A 39 6.55 -6.24 -11.13
C LEU A 39 5.72 -7.53 -11.17
N GLU A 40 5.11 -7.89 -10.05
CA GLU A 40 4.19 -9.02 -9.94
C GLU A 40 2.76 -8.53 -9.67
N PHE A 41 1.78 -9.23 -10.24
CA PHE A 41 0.36 -8.90 -10.06
C PHE A 41 -0.33 -10.00 -9.27
N HIS A 42 -1.09 -9.57 -8.26
CA HIS A 42 -1.90 -10.45 -7.43
C HIS A 42 -3.32 -9.89 -7.37
N SER A 43 -4.32 -10.75 -7.17
CA SER A 43 -5.70 -10.30 -7.04
C SER A 43 -6.45 -11.02 -5.93
N LEU A 44 -7.36 -10.29 -5.30
CA LEU A 44 -8.29 -10.78 -4.31
C LEU A 44 -9.69 -10.26 -4.66
N THR A 45 -10.69 -11.12 -4.70
CA THR A 45 -12.09 -10.69 -4.89
C THR A 45 -12.87 -10.95 -3.62
N LYS A 46 -13.59 -9.93 -3.13
CA LYS A 46 -14.48 -10.02 -1.98
C LYS A 46 -15.93 -9.75 -2.40
N ASP A 47 -16.86 -10.47 -1.77
CA ASP A 47 -18.30 -10.25 -1.94
C ASP A 47 -18.80 -9.18 -0.97
N TYR A 48 -19.68 -8.32 -1.45
CA TYR A 48 -20.29 -7.22 -0.68
C TYR A 48 -21.80 -7.21 -0.80
N LYS A 49 -22.45 -6.80 0.28
CA LYS A 49 -23.90 -6.52 0.27
C LYS A 49 -24.15 -5.02 0.14
N ASN A 50 -23.80 -4.45 -1.00
CA ASN A 50 -24.01 -3.04 -1.32
C ASN A 50 -25.07 -2.92 -2.44
N LYS A 51 -25.79 -1.78 -2.47
CA LYS A 51 -26.83 -1.54 -3.49
C LYS A 51 -26.26 -1.32 -4.89
N SER A 52 -25.05 -0.80 -4.99
CA SER A 52 -24.41 -0.41 -6.23
C SER A 52 -23.48 -1.48 -6.80
N PHE A 53 -22.86 -2.26 -5.93
CA PHE A 53 -21.96 -3.34 -6.31
C PHE A 53 -22.09 -4.54 -5.37
N ASN A 54 -21.77 -5.72 -5.85
CA ASN A 54 -21.79 -6.94 -5.05
C ASN A 54 -20.42 -7.60 -4.92
N LYS A 55 -19.42 -7.12 -5.67
CA LYS A 55 -18.05 -7.62 -5.62
C LYS A 55 -17.06 -6.49 -5.83
N ILE A 56 -15.94 -6.56 -5.12
CA ILE A 56 -14.76 -5.72 -5.40
C ILE A 56 -13.58 -6.64 -5.67
N LYS A 57 -12.94 -6.43 -6.83
CA LYS A 57 -11.69 -7.05 -7.19
C LYS A 57 -10.53 -6.12 -6.85
N TYR A 58 -9.73 -6.48 -5.89
CA TYR A 58 -8.49 -5.79 -5.52
C TYR A 58 -7.34 -6.30 -6.38
N GLN A 59 -6.71 -5.43 -7.15
CA GLN A 59 -5.54 -5.74 -7.95
C GLN A 59 -4.28 -5.15 -7.32
N PHE A 60 -3.45 -5.99 -6.74
CA PHE A 60 -2.18 -5.60 -6.13
C PHE A 60 -1.06 -5.68 -7.17
N SER A 61 -0.29 -4.61 -7.27
CA SER A 61 0.97 -4.54 -8.01
C SER A 61 2.12 -4.54 -7.02
N ASP A 62 2.86 -5.64 -6.94
CA ASP A 62 4.04 -5.79 -6.09
C ASP A 62 5.28 -5.34 -6.85
N THR A 63 6.01 -4.37 -6.32
CA THR A 63 7.17 -3.78 -7.00
C THR A 63 8.49 -4.29 -6.43
N ALA A 64 9.51 -4.43 -7.29
CA ALA A 64 10.89 -4.58 -6.86
C ALA A 64 11.35 -3.31 -6.14
N GLY A 65 11.97 -3.47 -4.96
CA GLY A 65 12.34 -2.36 -4.08
C GLY A 65 13.51 -1.48 -4.55
N GLY A 66 14.17 -1.83 -5.67
CA GLY A 66 15.35 -1.12 -6.18
C GLY A 66 15.08 -0.20 -7.39
N GLU A 67 13.91 -0.26 -8.01
CA GLU A 67 13.67 0.27 -9.37
C GLU A 67 12.93 1.61 -9.42
N ILE A 68 13.21 2.55 -8.50
CA ILE A 68 12.57 3.88 -8.50
C ILE A 68 12.79 4.65 -9.81
N TYR A 69 13.90 4.42 -10.48
CA TYR A 69 14.36 5.25 -11.60
C TYR A 69 13.98 4.74 -12.99
N ASN A 70 13.23 3.66 -13.10
CA ASN A 70 12.74 3.22 -14.37
C ASN A 70 11.49 3.98 -14.79
N SER A 71 11.50 4.55 -16.00
CA SER A 71 10.30 5.11 -16.64
C SER A 71 9.11 4.15 -16.63
N LEU A 72 9.36 2.85 -16.55
CA LEU A 72 8.37 1.80 -16.40
C LEU A 72 7.63 1.88 -15.05
N THR A 73 8.32 2.14 -13.93
CA THR A 73 7.70 2.24 -12.60
C THR A 73 6.66 3.37 -12.56
N MET A 74 6.94 4.51 -13.23
CA MET A 74 5.99 5.60 -13.32
C MET A 74 4.70 5.25 -14.04
N ASN A 75 4.81 4.46 -15.12
CA ASN A 75 3.62 4.01 -15.85
C ASN A 75 2.73 3.12 -14.97
N TYR A 76 3.31 2.38 -14.04
CA TYR A 76 2.56 1.53 -13.11
C TYR A 76 1.95 2.28 -11.94
N ILE A 77 2.52 3.42 -11.52
CA ILE A 77 1.99 4.26 -10.44
C ILE A 77 0.83 5.12 -10.93
N ARG A 78 0.91 5.59 -12.18
CA ARG A 78 -0.09 6.48 -12.75
C ARG A 78 -1.47 5.83 -12.78
N GLY A 79 -2.47 6.52 -12.23
CA GLY A 79 -3.84 6.06 -12.21
C GLY A 79 -4.15 4.96 -11.19
N LYS A 80 -3.22 4.67 -10.27
CA LYS A 80 -3.52 3.76 -9.15
C LYS A 80 -4.46 4.43 -8.15
N ASP A 81 -5.40 3.64 -7.64
CA ASP A 81 -6.39 4.09 -6.68
C ASP A 81 -5.79 4.23 -5.28
N ILE A 82 -5.00 3.24 -4.88
CA ILE A 82 -4.37 3.19 -3.56
C ILE A 82 -2.88 2.89 -3.72
N VAL A 83 -2.06 3.62 -2.99
CA VAL A 83 -0.61 3.41 -2.90
C VAL A 83 -0.24 3.08 -1.46
N LEU A 84 0.30 1.89 -1.22
CA LEU A 84 0.88 1.50 0.05
C LEU A 84 2.35 1.92 0.08
N LEU A 85 2.69 2.89 0.91
CA LEU A 85 4.05 3.36 1.14
C LEU A 85 4.65 2.58 2.31
N VAL A 86 5.50 1.60 2.02
CA VAL A 86 5.98 0.61 3.00
C VAL A 86 7.42 0.89 3.41
N PHE A 87 7.67 0.89 4.72
CA PHE A 87 8.99 0.97 5.35
C PHE A 87 9.08 0.05 6.57
N CYS A 88 10.27 -0.19 7.12
CA CYS A 88 10.44 -1.08 8.27
C CYS A 88 11.42 -0.57 9.34
N ASP A 89 12.04 0.59 9.11
CA ASP A 89 12.95 1.29 10.03
C ASP A 89 13.05 2.76 9.63
N LEU A 90 13.81 3.55 10.39
CA LEU A 90 13.95 4.98 10.12
C LEU A 90 14.72 5.29 8.84
N ASP A 91 15.67 4.45 8.47
CA ASP A 91 16.46 4.62 7.24
C ASP A 91 15.60 4.38 6.01
N SER A 92 14.81 3.31 6.02
CA SER A 92 13.86 3.02 4.94
C SER A 92 12.72 4.05 4.86
N LEU A 93 12.28 4.65 5.98
CA LEU A 93 11.36 5.77 6.00
C LEU A 93 11.97 7.01 5.32
N GLU A 94 13.21 7.34 5.62
CA GLU A 94 13.90 8.46 4.99
C GLU A 94 14.03 8.27 3.47
N VAL A 95 14.37 7.07 3.02
CA VAL A 95 14.41 6.69 1.60
C VAL A 95 13.02 6.79 0.98
N LEU A 96 11.98 6.33 1.68
CA LEU A 96 10.59 6.41 1.22
C LEU A 96 10.17 7.85 0.95
N ILE A 97 10.44 8.77 1.88
CA ILE A 97 10.11 10.19 1.78
C ILE A 97 10.90 10.86 0.66
N LYS A 98 12.23 10.76 0.71
CA LYS A 98 13.13 11.51 -0.17
C LYS A 98 13.12 11.01 -1.61
N ARG A 99 12.90 9.73 -1.81
CA ARG A 99 12.96 9.12 -3.14
C ARG A 99 11.58 8.80 -3.68
N TRP A 100 10.84 7.90 -3.03
CA TRP A 100 9.57 7.39 -3.56
C TRP A 100 8.48 8.44 -3.61
N TYR A 101 8.15 9.04 -2.47
CA TYR A 101 7.06 10.01 -2.42
C TYR A 101 7.38 11.29 -3.20
N SER A 102 8.58 11.85 -3.04
CA SER A 102 8.99 13.04 -3.79
C SER A 102 8.97 12.80 -5.30
N PHE A 103 9.40 11.62 -5.75
CA PHE A 103 9.37 11.25 -7.16
C PHE A 103 7.93 11.14 -7.69
N ILE A 104 7.04 10.48 -6.96
CA ILE A 104 5.63 10.34 -7.34
C ILE A 104 4.96 11.71 -7.43
N LYS A 105 5.12 12.54 -6.40
CA LYS A 105 4.54 13.87 -6.31
C LYS A 105 4.94 14.78 -7.49
N ASN A 106 6.19 14.67 -7.92
CA ASN A 106 6.73 15.53 -8.98
C ASN A 106 6.41 15.02 -10.41
N ASN A 107 6.02 13.75 -10.57
CA ASN A 107 5.90 13.13 -11.89
C ASN A 107 4.51 12.55 -12.19
N SER A 108 3.58 12.59 -11.23
CA SER A 108 2.23 12.01 -11.39
C SER A 108 1.17 12.98 -10.87
N ASP A 109 -0.02 12.92 -11.50
CA ASP A 109 -1.23 13.47 -10.88
C ASP A 109 -1.71 12.48 -9.80
N ILE A 110 -1.57 12.88 -8.55
CA ILE A 110 -1.93 12.09 -7.37
C ILE A 110 -3.23 12.58 -6.71
N SER A 111 -3.95 13.51 -7.32
CA SER A 111 -5.15 14.16 -6.75
C SER A 111 -6.28 13.18 -6.43
N LYS A 112 -6.35 12.07 -7.15
CA LYS A 112 -7.35 11.00 -6.95
C LYS A 112 -6.78 9.76 -6.24
N THR A 113 -5.47 9.72 -5.99
CA THR A 113 -4.79 8.56 -5.37
C THR A 113 -4.86 8.65 -3.84
N LYS A 114 -5.18 7.54 -3.18
CA LYS A 114 -5.12 7.42 -1.73
C LYS A 114 -3.81 6.81 -1.29
N PHE A 115 -3.19 7.41 -0.28
CA PHE A 115 -1.94 6.92 0.29
C PHE A 115 -2.19 6.28 1.65
N ILE A 116 -1.53 5.14 1.89
CA ILE A 116 -1.48 4.47 3.19
C ILE A 116 -0.01 4.28 3.53
N VAL A 117 0.44 4.84 4.63
CA VAL A 117 1.82 4.71 5.14
C VAL A 117 1.88 3.53 6.09
N VAL A 118 2.69 2.52 5.76
CA VAL A 118 2.75 1.24 6.46
C VAL A 118 4.15 1.02 7.03
N ALA A 119 4.27 1.03 8.36
CA ALA A 119 5.46 0.61 9.08
C ALA A 119 5.39 -0.89 9.35
N ASN A 120 6.01 -1.70 8.48
CA ASN A 120 6.01 -3.15 8.58
C ASN A 120 7.15 -3.67 9.47
N LYS A 121 7.07 -4.93 9.88
CA LYS A 121 8.00 -5.61 10.80
C LYS A 121 7.98 -5.03 12.22
N SER A 122 6.81 -4.62 12.71
CA SER A 122 6.63 -4.09 14.08
C SER A 122 7.16 -5.05 15.16
N ASP A 123 7.18 -6.35 14.88
CA ASP A 123 7.76 -7.40 15.69
C ASP A 123 9.28 -7.25 15.94
N THR A 124 9.97 -6.43 15.16
CA THR A 124 11.43 -6.19 15.25
C THR A 124 11.79 -4.80 15.77
N PHE A 125 10.83 -3.90 16.02
CA PHE A 125 11.11 -2.50 16.35
C PHE A 125 11.77 -2.31 17.72
N GLY A 126 11.45 -3.16 18.71
CA GLY A 126 12.02 -3.06 20.06
C GLY A 126 11.90 -1.65 20.64
N ASP A 127 13.00 -1.14 21.18
CA ASP A 127 13.06 0.21 21.79
C ASP A 127 12.82 1.35 20.80
N LYS A 128 12.92 1.10 19.48
CA LYS A 128 12.69 2.10 18.44
C LYS A 128 11.20 2.23 18.04
N TYR A 129 10.32 1.45 18.66
CA TYR A 129 8.89 1.40 18.27
C TYR A 129 8.23 2.79 18.29
N GLU A 130 8.39 3.54 19.37
CA GLU A 130 7.75 4.85 19.51
C GLU A 130 8.34 5.89 18.54
N ASP A 131 9.64 5.86 18.27
CA ASP A 131 10.28 6.76 17.30
C ASP A 131 9.82 6.48 15.86
N ILE A 132 9.78 5.21 15.48
CA ILE A 132 9.28 4.77 14.15
C ILE A 132 7.82 5.18 13.96
N LYS A 133 6.99 4.89 14.96
CA LYS A 133 5.57 5.23 14.97
C LYS A 133 5.35 6.74 14.90
N LYS A 134 6.08 7.54 15.68
CA LYS A 134 6.00 9.00 15.69
C LYS A 134 6.34 9.58 14.33
N LYS A 135 7.51 9.24 13.78
CA LYS A 135 7.97 9.76 12.49
C LYS A 135 7.10 9.28 11.33
N GLY A 136 6.63 8.04 11.35
CA GLY A 136 5.69 7.53 10.37
C GLY A 136 4.36 8.27 10.38
N LYS A 137 3.82 8.57 11.57
CA LYS A 137 2.60 9.38 11.73
C LYS A 137 2.78 10.83 11.27
N GLU A 138 3.93 11.44 11.56
CA GLU A 138 4.26 12.79 11.10
C GLU A 138 4.26 12.84 9.57
N PHE A 139 4.96 11.93 8.93
CA PHE A 139 4.97 11.84 7.47
C PHE A 139 3.58 11.61 6.87
N ALA A 140 2.81 10.66 7.42
CA ALA A 140 1.46 10.37 6.94
C ALA A 140 0.54 11.58 7.04
N ARG A 141 0.61 12.34 8.16
CA ARG A 141 -0.14 13.59 8.34
C ARG A 141 0.24 14.64 7.29
N ASP A 142 1.54 14.79 6.99
CA ASP A 142 2.03 15.78 6.05
C ASP A 142 1.57 15.53 4.61
N ILE A 143 1.17 14.30 4.29
CA ILE A 143 0.66 13.89 2.97
C ILE A 143 -0.83 13.53 2.95
N ASP A 144 -1.56 13.82 4.04
CA ASP A 144 -2.98 13.47 4.24
C ASP A 144 -3.26 11.97 4.02
N ALA A 145 -2.42 11.12 4.62
CA ALA A 145 -2.50 9.67 4.51
C ALA A 145 -2.83 8.99 5.84
N PHE A 146 -3.41 7.80 5.77
CA PHE A 146 -3.52 6.91 6.92
C PHE A 146 -2.18 6.30 7.28
N PHE A 147 -1.93 6.10 8.58
CA PHE A 147 -0.73 5.45 9.09
C PHE A 147 -1.06 4.21 9.90
N ILE A 148 -0.31 3.14 9.68
CA ILE A 148 -0.43 1.92 10.46
C ILE A 148 0.95 1.26 10.69
N THR A 149 1.15 0.72 11.90
CA THR A 149 2.23 -0.24 12.18
C THR A 149 1.66 -1.65 12.04
N CYS A 150 2.39 -2.55 11.39
CA CYS A 150 1.96 -3.94 11.24
C CYS A 150 3.16 -4.89 11.19
N SER A 151 2.89 -6.18 11.30
CA SER A 151 3.86 -7.23 11.03
C SER A 151 3.24 -8.31 10.14
N ALA A 152 3.76 -8.45 8.93
CA ALA A 152 3.39 -9.57 8.06
C ALA A 152 3.81 -10.92 8.67
N LYS A 153 4.85 -10.96 9.51
CA LYS A 153 5.33 -12.17 10.19
C LYS A 153 4.36 -12.62 11.28
N SER A 154 4.07 -11.77 12.25
CA SER A 154 3.18 -12.08 13.38
C SER A 154 1.69 -11.93 13.07
N LYS A 155 1.34 -11.36 11.92
CA LYS A 155 -0.02 -10.96 11.52
C LYS A 155 -0.57 -9.75 12.29
N GLU A 156 0.24 -9.11 13.15
CA GLU A 156 -0.19 -7.93 13.90
C GLU A 156 -0.68 -6.83 12.94
N ASN A 157 -1.88 -6.31 13.20
CA ASN A 157 -2.54 -5.22 12.47
C ASN A 157 -2.70 -5.43 10.94
N ILE A 158 -2.53 -6.63 10.41
CA ILE A 158 -2.79 -6.91 8.99
C ILE A 158 -4.30 -6.81 8.69
N ASP A 159 -5.13 -7.34 9.56
CA ASP A 159 -6.59 -7.27 9.40
C ASP A 159 -7.06 -5.79 9.43
N ASN A 160 -6.49 -4.95 10.33
CA ASN A 160 -6.76 -3.51 10.37
C ASN A 160 -6.30 -2.77 9.10
N LEU A 161 -5.16 -3.17 8.52
CA LEU A 161 -4.69 -2.62 7.24
C LEU A 161 -5.66 -2.99 6.11
N GLU A 162 -6.12 -4.23 6.08
CA GLU A 162 -7.09 -4.73 5.10
C GLU A 162 -8.42 -4.00 5.22
N ASP A 163 -8.94 -3.82 6.43
CA ASP A 163 -10.17 -3.05 6.70
C ASP A 163 -10.05 -1.60 6.20
N HIS A 164 -8.87 -0.98 6.38
CA HIS A 164 -8.67 0.39 5.91
C HIS A 164 -8.57 0.48 4.38
N ILE A 165 -7.91 -0.48 3.73
CA ILE A 165 -7.90 -0.59 2.27
C ILE A 165 -9.33 -0.72 1.74
N GLU A 166 -10.15 -1.56 2.37
CA GLU A 166 -11.55 -1.75 2.02
C GLU A 166 -12.38 -0.47 2.18
N TYR A 167 -12.20 0.22 3.28
CA TYR A 167 -12.86 1.51 3.53
C TYR A 167 -12.55 2.55 2.45
N GLU A 168 -11.28 2.72 2.07
CA GLU A 168 -10.89 3.64 0.99
C GLU A 168 -11.41 3.16 -0.38
N ALA A 169 -11.40 1.85 -0.63
CA ALA A 169 -11.94 1.27 -1.87
C ALA A 169 -13.41 1.61 -2.06
N ILE A 170 -14.23 1.42 -1.02
CA ILE A 170 -15.67 1.74 -1.06
C ILE A 170 -15.88 3.22 -1.36
N LYS A 171 -15.16 4.12 -0.69
CA LYS A 171 -15.24 5.56 -0.93
C LYS A 171 -14.87 5.96 -2.36
N ILE A 172 -13.83 5.33 -2.91
CA ILE A 172 -13.41 5.58 -4.29
C ILE A 172 -14.51 5.16 -5.27
N ILE A 173 -15.13 4.00 -5.06
CA ILE A 173 -16.20 3.48 -5.91
C ILE A 173 -17.44 4.41 -5.82
N GLU A 174 -17.87 4.76 -4.63
CA GLU A 174 -19.01 5.66 -4.42
C GLU A 174 -18.81 7.00 -5.12
N LYS A 175 -17.62 7.58 -5.00
CA LYS A 175 -17.27 8.83 -5.70
C LYS A 175 -17.31 8.68 -7.23
N ARG A 176 -16.80 7.57 -7.77
CA ARG A 176 -16.87 7.27 -9.22
C ARG A 176 -18.31 7.17 -9.71
N GLU A 177 -19.19 6.57 -8.91
CA GLU A 177 -20.62 6.48 -9.25
C GLU A 177 -21.32 7.83 -9.23
N GLU A 178 -20.98 8.71 -8.28
CA GLU A 178 -21.50 10.07 -8.25
C GLU A 178 -21.03 10.90 -9.46
N GLU A 179 -19.76 10.75 -9.87
CA GLU A 179 -19.21 11.41 -11.05
C GLU A 179 -19.89 10.94 -12.36
N LYS A 180 -20.30 9.66 -12.44
CA LYS A 180 -21.03 9.10 -13.61
C LYS A 180 -22.50 9.58 -13.73
N LYS A 181 -23.08 10.07 -12.65
CA LYS A 181 -24.47 10.56 -12.61
C LYS A 181 -24.62 12.04 -12.94
N LYS A 182 -23.51 12.76 -13.02
CA LYS A 182 -23.43 14.19 -13.41
C LYS A 182 -23.16 14.36 -14.90
#